data_5209f5360be460f05db74b5bf931759c
#
_entry.id   5209f5360be460f05db74b5bf931759c
#
_cell.length_a   1.000
_cell.length_b   1.000
_cell.length_c   1.000
_cell.angle_alpha   90.00
_cell.angle_beta   90.00
_cell.angle_gamma   90.00
#
_symmetry.space_group_name_H-M   'P 1'
#
loop_
_entity.id
_entity.type
_entity.pdbx_description
1 polymer ?
#
loop_
_entity_poly.entity_id
_entity_poly.type
_entity_poly.pdbx_seq_one_letter_code
_entity_poly.pdbx_strand_id
1 'polypeptide(L)' 'MFELSAEFSMAEFSMPVSWSGKNLVDLNVRERFHINIIGIKLGENVTVDLDPSEPLPDNCSIIAIGKNKDLNASREELR' A
#
# COMPACT_ATOMS: atom_id res chain seq x y z
N MET A 1 3.34 -10.90 -5.77
CA MET A 1 4.47 -9.95 -5.59
C MET A 1 5.32 -9.94 -6.84
N PHE A 2 5.76 -8.76 -7.22
CA PHE A 2 6.73 -8.60 -8.29
C PHE A 2 8.12 -8.41 -7.68
N GLU A 3 9.02 -9.36 -7.89
CA GLU A 3 10.36 -9.34 -7.31
C GLU A 3 11.24 -8.31 -8.04
N LEU A 4 11.82 -7.38 -7.28
CA LEU A 4 12.72 -6.37 -7.80
C LEU A 4 14.18 -6.78 -7.59
N SER A 5 14.45 -7.47 -6.49
CA SER A 5 15.74 -8.02 -6.13
C SER A 5 15.52 -9.17 -5.16
N ALA A 6 16.58 -9.77 -4.64
CA ALA A 6 16.46 -10.84 -3.66
C ALA A 6 15.72 -10.39 -2.38
N GLU A 7 15.81 -9.10 -2.03
CA GLU A 7 15.25 -8.57 -0.79
C GLU A 7 14.00 -7.71 -0.96
N PHE A 8 13.81 -7.10 -2.15
CA PHE A 8 12.77 -6.11 -2.38
C PHE A 8 11.77 -6.57 -3.41
N SER A 9 10.51 -6.27 -3.17
CA SER A 9 9.42 -6.55 -4.12
C SER A 9 8.44 -5.40 -4.18
N MET A 10 7.66 -5.41 -5.25
CA MET A 10 6.45 -4.61 -5.39
C MET A 10 5.25 -5.55 -5.17
N ALA A 11 4.29 -5.11 -4.39
CA ALA A 11 3.10 -5.90 -4.10
C ALA A 11 1.84 -5.09 -4.31
N GLU A 12 0.80 -5.76 -4.74
CA GLU A 12 -0.56 -5.22 -4.79
C GLU A 12 -1.39 -5.98 -3.78
N PHE A 13 -2.15 -5.27 -2.95
CA PHE A 13 -3.06 -5.89 -1.99
C PHE A 13 -4.33 -5.06 -1.84
N SER A 14 -5.42 -5.74 -1.48
CA SER A 14 -6.68 -5.05 -1.23
C SER A 14 -6.52 -4.07 -0.08
N MET A 15 -7.09 -2.88 -0.22
CA MET A 15 -7.04 -1.88 0.85
C MET A 15 -7.66 -2.47 2.13
N PRO A 16 -6.93 -2.43 3.25
CA PRO A 16 -7.52 -2.86 4.52
C PRO A 16 -8.76 -2.04 4.86
N VAL A 17 -9.77 -2.69 5.41
CA VAL A 17 -11.02 -2.02 5.77
C VAL A 17 -10.78 -0.86 6.73
N SER A 18 -9.81 -1.02 7.64
CA SER A 18 -9.46 0.02 8.61
C SER A 18 -8.88 1.29 7.98
N TRP A 19 -8.48 1.25 6.72
CA TRP A 19 -7.94 2.40 6.01
C TRP A 19 -9.03 3.21 5.27
N SER A 20 -10.24 2.69 5.19
CA SER A 20 -11.33 3.33 4.46
C SER A 20 -11.58 4.75 4.97
N GLY A 21 -11.59 5.71 4.05
CA GLY A 21 -11.82 7.12 4.36
C GLY A 21 -10.63 7.83 5.00
N LYS A 22 -9.55 7.13 5.29
CA LYS A 22 -8.33 7.73 5.84
C LYS A 22 -7.36 8.12 4.72
N ASN A 23 -6.44 9.01 5.04
CA ASN A 23 -5.40 9.42 4.11
C ASN A 23 -4.04 8.81 4.49
N LEU A 24 -3.09 8.85 3.56
CA LEU A 24 -1.78 8.23 3.78
C LEU A 24 -0.94 8.96 4.83
N VAL A 25 -1.15 10.27 5.00
CA VAL A 25 -0.45 11.04 6.04
C VAL A 25 -0.82 10.51 7.42
N ASP A 26 -2.13 10.40 7.69
CA ASP A 26 -2.61 9.95 9.00
C ASP A 26 -2.32 8.48 9.25
N LEU A 27 -2.35 7.66 8.20
CA LEU A 27 -2.03 6.24 8.31
C LEU A 27 -0.56 5.99 8.63
N ASN A 28 0.32 6.91 8.22
CA ASN A 28 1.76 6.85 8.53
C ASN A 28 2.39 5.49 8.20
N VAL A 29 2.10 4.99 7.01
CA VAL A 29 2.43 3.62 6.61
C VAL A 29 3.93 3.37 6.58
N ARG A 30 4.70 4.34 6.08
CA ARG A 30 6.16 4.19 6.01
C ARG A 30 6.78 3.97 7.39
N GLU A 31 6.38 4.75 8.39
CA GLU A 31 6.90 4.64 9.75
C GLU A 31 6.42 3.36 10.44
N ARG A 32 5.18 3.00 10.22
CA ARG A 32 4.57 1.87 10.93
C ARG A 32 4.95 0.53 10.33
N PHE A 33 5.05 0.44 9.00
CA PHE A 33 5.20 -0.82 8.29
C PHE A 33 6.47 -0.93 7.46
N HIS A 34 7.22 0.17 7.32
CA HIS A 34 8.47 0.23 6.55
C HIS A 34 8.29 -0.11 5.08
N ILE A 35 7.12 0.18 4.53
CA ILE A 35 6.83 0.03 3.11
C ILE A 35 6.44 1.38 2.52
N ASN A 36 6.62 1.53 1.21
CA ASN A 36 6.24 2.75 0.51
C ASN A 36 5.04 2.47 -0.38
N ILE A 37 3.99 3.24 -0.20
CA ILE A 37 2.82 3.20 -1.08
C ILE A 37 3.17 4.02 -2.33
N ILE A 38 3.17 3.37 -3.49
CA ILE A 38 3.53 4.01 -4.75
C ILE A 38 2.33 4.26 -5.65
N GLY A 39 1.19 3.68 -5.35
CA GLY A 39 0.01 3.86 -6.16
C GLY A 39 -1.21 3.17 -5.59
N ILE A 40 -2.33 3.45 -6.23
CA ILE A 40 -3.58 2.74 -5.97
C ILE A 40 -4.17 2.27 -7.30
N LYS A 41 -4.96 1.22 -7.24
CA LYS A 41 -5.67 0.70 -8.39
C LYS A 41 -7.16 0.65 -8.06
N LEU A 42 -7.96 1.28 -8.92
CA LEU A 42 -9.41 1.28 -8.80
C LEU A 42 -9.98 0.73 -10.11
N GLY A 43 -10.54 -0.47 -10.07
CA GLY A 43 -10.89 -1.19 -11.29
C GLY A 43 -9.63 -1.47 -12.11
N GLU A 44 -9.59 -1.02 -13.34
CA GLU A 44 -8.43 -1.15 -14.23
C GLU A 44 -7.52 0.08 -14.21
N ASN A 45 -7.88 1.12 -13.46
CA ASN A 45 -7.13 2.37 -13.45
C ASN A 45 -6.11 2.41 -12.32
N VAL A 46 -4.85 2.64 -12.69
CA VAL A 46 -3.75 2.81 -11.73
C VAL A 46 -3.42 4.29 -11.64
N THR A 47 -3.32 4.78 -10.41
CA THR A 47 -2.91 6.15 -10.11
C THR A 47 -1.64 6.11 -9.29
N VAL A 48 -0.58 6.78 -9.75
CA VAL A 48 0.71 6.84 -9.06
C VAL A 48 1.03 8.23 -8.53
N ASP A 49 0.33 9.24 -9.03
CA ASP A 49 0.50 10.63 -8.57
C ASP A 49 -0.49 10.88 -7.44
N LEU A 50 -0.17 10.36 -6.25
CA LEU A 50 -1.07 10.39 -5.11
C LEU A 50 -0.89 11.67 -4.30
N ASP A 51 -2.02 12.27 -3.90
CA ASP A 51 -2.02 13.31 -2.86
C ASP A 51 -2.21 12.59 -1.52
N PRO A 52 -1.17 12.55 -0.65
CA PRO A 52 -1.25 11.80 0.61
C PRO A 52 -2.26 12.39 1.60
N SER A 53 -2.74 13.60 1.39
CA SER A 53 -3.76 14.23 2.24
C SER A 53 -5.19 13.87 1.84
N GLU A 54 -5.38 13.31 0.64
CA GLU A 54 -6.70 12.93 0.16
C GLU A 54 -7.17 11.60 0.76
N PRO A 55 -8.45 11.46 1.11
CA PRO A 55 -8.98 10.19 1.57
C PRO A 55 -8.81 9.10 0.50
N LEU A 56 -8.43 7.90 0.94
CA LEU A 56 -8.35 6.75 0.05
C LEU A 56 -9.76 6.35 -0.41
N PRO A 57 -9.95 6.05 -1.69
CA PRO A 57 -11.24 5.59 -2.18
C PRO A 57 -11.54 4.18 -1.66
N ASP A 58 -12.84 3.89 -1.49
CA ASP A 58 -13.26 2.54 -1.11
C ASP A 58 -12.98 1.54 -2.23
N ASN A 59 -12.79 0.30 -1.87
CA ASN A 59 -12.64 -0.82 -2.82
C ASN A 59 -11.45 -0.68 -3.78
N CYS A 60 -10.40 0.01 -3.37
CA CYS A 60 -9.19 0.08 -4.17
C CYS A 60 -8.16 -0.97 -3.72
N SER A 61 -7.20 -1.23 -4.60
CA SER A 61 -5.99 -1.99 -4.24
C SER A 61 -4.86 -1.01 -3.98
N ILE A 62 -3.98 -1.40 -3.07
CA ILE A 62 -2.79 -0.63 -2.72
C ILE A 62 -1.60 -1.26 -3.42
N ILE A 63 -0.77 -0.42 -4.03
CA ILE A 63 0.47 -0.86 -4.65
C ILE A 63 1.63 -0.31 -3.82
N ALA A 64 2.48 -1.20 -3.34
CA ALA A 64 3.54 -0.84 -2.40
C ALA A 64 4.87 -1.47 -2.79
N ILE A 65 5.97 -0.83 -2.38
CA ILE A 65 7.33 -1.35 -2.50
C ILE A 65 7.94 -1.44 -1.11
N GLY A 66 8.64 -2.52 -0.85
CA GLY A 66 9.35 -2.71 0.41
C GLY A 66 10.16 -3.97 0.42
N LYS A 67 10.82 -4.21 1.54
CA LYS A 67 11.51 -5.49 1.75
C LYS A 67 10.47 -6.60 1.84
N ASN A 68 10.82 -7.76 1.32
CA ASN A 68 9.91 -8.93 1.33
C ASN A 68 9.41 -9.23 2.74
N LYS A 69 10.27 -9.16 3.74
CA LYS A 69 9.89 -9.41 5.13
C LYS A 69 8.86 -8.39 5.64
N ASP A 70 9.02 -7.13 5.25
CA ASP A 70 8.12 -6.06 5.69
C ASP A 70 6.77 -6.14 4.97
N LEU A 71 6.78 -6.48 3.69
CA LEU A 71 5.54 -6.70 2.94
C LEU A 71 4.75 -7.87 3.52
N ASN A 72 5.43 -8.96 3.84
CA ASN A 72 4.77 -10.14 4.44
C ASN A 72 4.22 -9.84 5.82
N ALA A 73 4.99 -9.13 6.66
CA ALA A 73 4.54 -8.71 7.99
C ALA A 73 3.33 -7.78 7.91
N SER A 74 3.34 -6.85 6.95
CA SER A 74 2.22 -5.92 6.75
C SER A 74 0.95 -6.64 6.34
N ARG A 75 1.06 -7.63 5.45
CA ARG A 75 -0.09 -8.43 5.00
C ARG A 75 -0.71 -9.21 6.16
N GLU A 76 0.10 -9.74 7.06
CA GLU A 76 -0.39 -10.45 8.26
C GLU A 76 -1.11 -9.50 9.20
N GLU A 77 -0.54 -8.31 9.44
CA GLU A 77 -1.07 -7.35 10.39
C GLU A 77 -2.33 -6.65 9.88
N LEU A 78 -2.42 -6.42 8.57
CA LEU A 78 -3.51 -5.67 7.94
C LEU A 78 -4.65 -6.53 7.42
N ARG A 79 -4.65 -7.78 7.73
CA ARG A 79 -5.70 -8.69 7.33
C ARG A 79 -7.07 -8.30 7.87
#